data_7c31db6e1a9677dee31cced455572ff5
#
_entry.id   7c31db6e1a9677dee31cced455572ff5
#
_cell.length_a   1.000
_cell.length_b   1.000
_cell.length_c   1.000
_cell.angle_alpha   90.00
_cell.angle_beta   90.00
_cell.angle_gamma   90.00
#
_symmetry.space_group_name_H-M   'P 1'
#
loop_
_entity.id
_entity.type
_entity.pdbx_description
1 polymer ?
#
loop_
_entity_poly.entity_id
_entity_poly.type
_entity_poly.pdbx_seq_one_letter_code
_entity_poly.pdbx_strand_id
1 'polypeptide(L)'
;SHELKTPLTSISGYAELMQEGAVRPEDIRRFSGKIYDEAQRLIALVGDIIRLSQLDSRENLPPRVSTDLWELCETQLAHLEHAARKKAVSLHLVGDRVTVFGAEHILSEMVYNLCDNAIKYNKAGGSVTIELTALPDGAQLCVRDTGIGIPQEEFERIFERFYRVDKSHSREVGGTGLGLSIVKHAAAYHQATISVDSTLGEGTAITLHFPSPAADGFNTDLT
;
A
#
# COMPACT_ATOMS: atom_id res chain seq x y z
N SER A 1 -21.39 -4.35 -1.02
CA SER A 1 -20.32 -3.77 -1.81
C SER A 1 -19.91 -4.77 -2.89
N HIS A 2 -19.74 -4.28 -4.10
CA HIS A 2 -19.49 -5.12 -5.30
C HIS A 2 -18.18 -5.89 -5.21
N GLU A 3 -17.15 -5.27 -4.61
CA GLU A 3 -15.80 -5.83 -4.49
C GLU A 3 -15.70 -7.05 -3.55
N LEU A 4 -16.61 -7.20 -2.58
CA LEU A 4 -16.72 -8.39 -1.74
C LEU A 4 -17.52 -9.52 -2.44
N LYS A 5 -18.53 -9.14 -3.24
CA LYS A 5 -19.39 -10.12 -3.89
C LYS A 5 -18.67 -10.92 -4.97
N THR A 6 -17.77 -10.29 -5.72
CA THR A 6 -17.03 -10.92 -6.83
C THR A 6 -16.20 -12.12 -6.39
N PRO A 7 -15.24 -12.00 -5.43
CA PRO A 7 -14.47 -13.15 -4.97
C PRO A 7 -15.34 -14.23 -4.33
N LEU A 8 -16.37 -13.84 -3.58
CA LEU A 8 -17.30 -14.79 -2.95
C LEU A 8 -18.08 -15.59 -3.98
N THR A 9 -18.56 -14.96 -5.05
CA THR A 9 -19.25 -15.64 -6.16
C THR A 9 -18.29 -16.60 -6.89
N SER A 10 -17.02 -16.21 -7.10
CA SER A 10 -16.02 -17.07 -7.71
C SER A 10 -15.71 -18.29 -6.85
N ILE A 11 -15.52 -18.12 -5.53
CA ILE A 11 -15.32 -19.22 -4.58
C ILE A 11 -16.49 -20.19 -4.62
N SER A 12 -17.73 -19.68 -4.49
CA SER A 12 -18.95 -20.49 -4.54
C SER A 12 -19.07 -21.25 -5.85
N GLY A 13 -18.86 -20.60 -7.00
CA GLY A 13 -18.99 -21.23 -8.30
C GLY A 13 -17.94 -22.34 -8.53
N TYR A 14 -16.68 -22.13 -8.13
CA TYR A 14 -15.67 -23.21 -8.22
C TYR A 14 -15.97 -24.38 -7.28
N ALA A 15 -16.45 -24.09 -6.07
CA ALA A 15 -16.83 -25.13 -5.10
C ALA A 15 -18.03 -25.94 -5.59
N GLU A 16 -19.06 -25.29 -6.15
CA GLU A 16 -20.26 -25.93 -6.72
C GLU A 16 -19.89 -26.87 -7.88
N LEU A 17 -19.09 -26.42 -8.84
CA LEU A 17 -18.61 -27.25 -9.94
C LEU A 17 -17.85 -28.50 -9.47
N MET A 18 -17.06 -28.36 -8.40
CA MET A 18 -16.36 -29.50 -7.79
C MET A 18 -17.31 -30.45 -7.08
N GLN A 19 -18.32 -29.92 -6.37
CA GLN A 19 -19.33 -30.70 -5.64
C GLN A 19 -20.21 -31.51 -6.59
N GLU A 20 -20.60 -30.94 -7.73
CA GLU A 20 -21.40 -31.57 -8.76
C GLU A 20 -20.63 -32.60 -9.61
N GLY A 21 -19.31 -32.76 -9.38
CA GLY A 21 -18.49 -33.65 -10.19
C GLY A 21 -18.25 -33.17 -11.62
N ALA A 22 -18.55 -31.91 -11.91
CA ALA A 22 -18.34 -31.31 -13.23
C ALA A 22 -16.86 -31.00 -13.55
N VAL A 23 -15.98 -31.14 -12.54
CA VAL A 23 -14.53 -30.92 -12.68
C VAL A 23 -13.83 -32.26 -12.85
N ARG A 24 -12.99 -32.39 -13.89
CA ARG A 24 -12.18 -33.59 -14.10
C ARG A 24 -11.15 -33.77 -12.97
N PRO A 25 -10.80 -35.00 -12.59
CA PRO A 25 -9.87 -35.27 -11.50
C PRO A 25 -8.53 -34.51 -11.64
N GLU A 26 -7.99 -34.40 -12.85
CA GLU A 26 -6.76 -33.67 -13.14
C GLU A 26 -6.85 -32.15 -12.92
N ASP A 27 -8.07 -31.58 -12.96
CA ASP A 27 -8.32 -30.16 -12.79
C ASP A 27 -8.64 -29.75 -11.34
N ILE A 28 -8.91 -30.71 -10.45
CA ILE A 28 -9.28 -30.44 -9.04
C ILE A 28 -8.24 -29.54 -8.35
N ARG A 29 -6.96 -29.84 -8.51
CA ARG A 29 -5.89 -29.02 -7.90
C ARG A 29 -5.89 -27.58 -8.40
N ARG A 30 -6.18 -27.36 -9.68
CA ARG A 30 -6.28 -26.02 -10.28
C ARG A 30 -7.47 -25.24 -9.71
N PHE A 31 -8.64 -25.90 -9.57
CA PHE A 31 -9.84 -25.27 -9.02
C PHE A 31 -9.69 -24.97 -7.53
N SER A 32 -9.11 -25.88 -6.75
CA SER A 32 -8.78 -25.66 -5.34
C SER A 32 -7.81 -24.47 -5.16
N GLY A 33 -6.81 -24.36 -6.04
CA GLY A 33 -5.90 -23.21 -6.05
C GLY A 33 -6.64 -21.90 -6.28
N LYS A 34 -7.56 -21.85 -7.25
CA LYS A 34 -8.38 -20.65 -7.50
C LYS A 34 -9.27 -20.26 -6.32
N ILE A 35 -9.87 -21.24 -5.64
CA ILE A 35 -10.65 -21.00 -4.41
C ILE A 35 -9.75 -20.40 -3.33
N TYR A 36 -8.57 -20.96 -3.14
CA TYR A 36 -7.60 -20.47 -2.16
C TYR A 36 -7.17 -19.03 -2.45
N ASP A 37 -6.80 -18.72 -3.69
CA ASP A 37 -6.35 -17.41 -4.12
C ASP A 37 -7.45 -16.33 -3.90
N GLU A 38 -8.70 -16.66 -4.26
CA GLU A 38 -9.82 -15.74 -4.04
C GLU A 38 -10.17 -15.57 -2.56
N ALA A 39 -10.01 -16.62 -1.74
CA ALA A 39 -10.18 -16.54 -0.30
C ALA A 39 -9.12 -15.65 0.35
N GLN A 40 -7.84 -15.79 -0.04
CA GLN A 40 -6.75 -14.91 0.43
C GLN A 40 -6.99 -13.45 0.04
N ARG A 41 -7.45 -13.22 -1.19
CA ARG A 41 -7.83 -11.88 -1.65
C ARG A 41 -8.96 -11.27 -0.82
N LEU A 42 -9.98 -12.07 -0.48
CA LEU A 42 -11.09 -11.63 0.35
C LEU A 42 -10.64 -11.27 1.77
N ILE A 43 -9.76 -12.09 2.38
CA ILE A 43 -9.17 -11.84 3.69
C ILE A 43 -8.40 -10.50 3.70
N ALA A 44 -7.55 -10.28 2.70
CA ALA A 44 -6.82 -9.03 2.55
C ALA A 44 -7.77 -7.83 2.41
N LEU A 45 -8.81 -7.94 1.59
CA LEU A 45 -9.80 -6.90 1.37
C LEU A 45 -10.57 -6.54 2.65
N VAL A 46 -10.99 -7.53 3.44
CA VAL A 46 -11.65 -7.31 4.73
C VAL A 46 -10.70 -6.63 5.71
N GLY A 47 -9.44 -7.04 5.76
CA GLY A 47 -8.40 -6.40 6.58
C GLY A 47 -8.24 -4.92 6.22
N ASP A 48 -8.12 -4.59 4.94
CA ASP A 48 -7.99 -3.21 4.45
C ASP A 48 -9.23 -2.35 4.79
N ILE A 49 -10.43 -2.92 4.69
CA ILE A 49 -11.68 -2.22 5.07
C ILE A 49 -11.69 -1.89 6.55
N ILE A 50 -11.31 -2.84 7.42
CA ILE A 50 -11.25 -2.64 8.87
C ILE A 50 -10.24 -1.52 9.20
N ARG A 51 -9.04 -1.56 8.62
CA ARG A 51 -8.00 -0.54 8.80
C ARG A 51 -8.47 0.85 8.37
N LEU A 52 -9.08 0.93 7.20
CA LEU A 52 -9.61 2.19 6.70
C LEU A 52 -10.72 2.73 7.60
N SER A 53 -11.59 1.87 8.13
CA SER A 53 -12.64 2.25 9.09
C SER A 53 -12.04 2.79 10.40
N GLN A 54 -10.95 2.20 10.89
CA GLN A 54 -10.24 2.67 12.09
C GLN A 54 -9.61 4.05 11.86
N LEU A 55 -8.96 4.25 10.71
CA LEU A 55 -8.36 5.54 10.33
C LEU A 55 -9.43 6.64 10.17
N ASP A 56 -10.61 6.30 9.63
CA ASP A 56 -11.73 7.23 9.45
C ASP A 56 -12.35 7.68 10.77
N SER A 57 -12.62 6.72 11.67
CA SER A 57 -13.28 7.01 12.96
C SER A 57 -12.39 7.81 13.90
N ARG A 58 -11.07 7.77 13.69
CA ARG A 58 -10.05 8.33 14.61
C ARG A 58 -10.18 7.82 16.06
N GLU A 59 -10.98 6.79 16.28
CA GLU A 59 -11.17 6.18 17.59
C GLU A 59 -10.09 5.12 17.82
N ASN A 60 -9.48 5.14 19.00
CA ASN A 60 -8.47 4.17 19.45
C ASN A 60 -7.25 4.06 18.50
N LEU A 61 -6.90 5.15 17.81
CA LEU A 61 -5.66 5.16 17.05
C LEU A 61 -4.46 5.15 18.01
N PRO A 62 -3.37 4.41 17.66
CA PRO A 62 -2.19 4.35 18.49
C PRO A 62 -1.57 5.74 18.65
N PRO A 63 -0.99 6.05 19.84
CA PRO A 63 -0.39 7.37 20.07
C PRO A 63 0.75 7.62 19.07
N ARG A 64 0.93 8.88 18.71
CA ARG A 64 2.07 9.31 17.92
C ARG A 64 3.28 9.46 18.84
N VAL A 65 4.41 8.92 18.42
CA VAL A 65 5.69 8.95 19.12
C VAL A 65 6.79 9.37 18.15
N SER A 66 7.97 9.68 18.68
CA SER A 66 9.17 9.91 17.86
C SER A 66 9.57 8.61 17.18
N THR A 67 9.47 8.54 15.85
CA THR A 67 9.68 7.33 15.04
C THR A 67 10.78 7.56 14.02
N ASP A 68 11.79 6.70 14.01
CA ASP A 68 12.88 6.70 13.00
C ASP A 68 12.34 6.13 11.68
N LEU A 69 12.23 7.01 10.65
CA LEU A 69 11.74 6.60 9.34
C LEU A 69 12.72 5.71 8.59
N TRP A 70 14.03 5.83 8.83
CA TRP A 70 15.02 5.00 8.17
C TRP A 70 14.85 3.52 8.57
N GLU A 71 14.86 3.27 9.88
CA GLU A 71 14.69 1.91 10.42
C GLU A 71 13.35 1.29 9.99
N LEU A 72 12.29 2.10 10.01
CA LEU A 72 10.97 1.68 9.55
C LEU A 72 10.99 1.30 8.06
N CYS A 73 11.57 2.14 7.19
CA CYS A 73 11.67 1.85 5.76
C CYS A 73 12.53 0.62 5.47
N GLU A 74 13.67 0.47 6.14
CA GLU A 74 14.54 -0.69 6.02
C GLU A 74 13.79 -2.00 6.36
N THR A 75 13.01 -1.99 7.44
CA THR A 75 12.15 -3.11 7.84
C THR A 75 11.11 -3.43 6.78
N GLN A 76 10.42 -2.42 6.21
CA GLN A 76 9.40 -2.67 5.19
C GLN A 76 10.02 -3.18 3.87
N LEU A 77 11.18 -2.67 3.47
CA LEU A 77 11.89 -3.20 2.30
C LEU A 77 12.30 -4.66 2.48
N ALA A 78 12.77 -5.05 3.67
CA ALA A 78 13.08 -6.44 3.97
C ALA A 78 11.85 -7.37 3.84
N HIS A 79 10.68 -6.93 4.29
CA HIS A 79 9.43 -7.68 4.12
C HIS A 79 9.03 -7.84 2.64
N LEU A 80 9.32 -6.86 1.81
CA LEU A 80 8.96 -6.85 0.39
C LEU A 80 10.00 -7.47 -0.53
N GLU A 81 11.18 -7.84 -0.02
CA GLU A 81 12.30 -8.34 -0.82
C GLU A 81 11.92 -9.57 -1.66
N HIS A 82 11.17 -10.51 -1.10
CA HIS A 82 10.71 -11.70 -1.83
C HIS A 82 9.80 -11.33 -3.02
N ALA A 83 8.84 -10.42 -2.81
CA ALA A 83 7.94 -9.97 -3.87
C ALA A 83 8.70 -9.23 -4.98
N ALA A 84 9.65 -8.36 -4.60
CA ALA A 84 10.50 -7.63 -5.54
C ALA A 84 11.37 -8.58 -6.37
N ARG A 85 12.04 -9.55 -5.74
CA ARG A 85 12.83 -10.58 -6.45
C ARG A 85 12.00 -11.37 -7.44
N LYS A 86 10.79 -11.80 -7.05
CA LYS A 86 9.87 -12.54 -7.94
C LYS A 86 9.54 -11.75 -9.20
N LYS A 87 9.54 -10.42 -9.11
CA LYS A 87 9.23 -9.50 -10.22
C LYS A 87 10.49 -8.92 -10.89
N ALA A 88 11.68 -9.33 -10.45
CA ALA A 88 12.97 -8.80 -10.89
C ALA A 88 13.07 -7.26 -10.72
N VAL A 89 12.62 -6.74 -9.57
CA VAL A 89 12.67 -5.33 -9.20
C VAL A 89 13.72 -5.13 -8.11
N SER A 90 14.58 -4.12 -8.26
CA SER A 90 15.58 -3.73 -7.26
C SER A 90 14.98 -2.78 -6.23
N LEU A 91 15.36 -2.93 -4.95
CA LEU A 91 14.92 -2.06 -3.86
C LEU A 91 16.10 -1.23 -3.33
N HIS A 92 15.89 0.06 -3.13
CA HIS A 92 16.91 1.00 -2.62
C HIS A 92 16.33 1.88 -1.53
N LEU A 93 17.15 2.18 -0.51
CA LEU A 93 16.88 3.18 0.51
C LEU A 93 18.05 4.16 0.52
N VAL A 94 17.76 5.45 0.36
CA VAL A 94 18.78 6.51 0.25
C VAL A 94 18.37 7.76 1.04
N GLY A 95 19.30 8.66 1.27
CA GLY A 95 19.05 9.97 1.88
C GLY A 95 19.44 10.06 3.34
N ASP A 96 18.69 10.85 4.10
CA ASP A 96 19.00 11.21 5.48
C ASP A 96 18.31 10.26 6.49
N ARG A 97 18.90 10.09 7.67
CA ARG A 97 18.18 9.54 8.81
C ARG A 97 17.30 10.62 9.42
N VAL A 98 16.00 10.44 9.28
CA VAL A 98 15.00 11.42 9.76
C VAL A 98 14.03 10.77 10.72
N THR A 99 13.59 11.55 11.70
CA THR A 99 12.61 11.16 12.71
C THR A 99 11.35 11.99 12.54
N VAL A 100 10.19 11.37 12.62
CA VAL A 100 8.89 12.05 12.57
C VAL A 100 8.07 11.72 13.81
N PHE A 101 7.14 12.61 14.18
CA PHE A 101 6.18 12.35 15.24
C PHE A 101 4.98 11.62 14.68
N GLY A 102 4.95 10.29 14.82
CA GLY A 102 3.97 9.44 14.16
C GLY A 102 3.64 8.17 14.92
N ALA A 103 2.56 7.51 14.51
CA ALA A 103 2.18 6.18 14.97
C ALA A 103 2.90 5.14 14.11
N GLU A 104 3.90 4.47 14.66
CA GLU A 104 4.82 3.57 13.95
C GLU A 104 4.08 2.54 13.07
N HIS A 105 3.04 1.89 13.61
CA HIS A 105 2.26 0.89 12.86
C HIS A 105 1.57 1.50 11.63
N ILE A 106 0.98 2.71 11.76
CA ILE A 106 0.30 3.39 10.65
C ILE A 106 1.33 3.87 9.61
N LEU A 107 2.49 4.38 10.05
CA LEU A 107 3.60 4.73 9.17
C LEU A 107 4.13 3.51 8.42
N SER A 108 4.30 2.38 9.11
CA SER A 108 4.73 1.11 8.51
C SER A 108 3.78 0.65 7.41
N GLU A 109 2.47 0.69 7.65
CA GLU A 109 1.46 0.35 6.65
C GLU A 109 1.47 1.30 5.46
N MET A 110 1.69 2.59 5.70
CA MET A 110 1.78 3.59 4.64
C MET A 110 2.98 3.33 3.72
N VAL A 111 4.16 3.11 4.29
CA VAL A 111 5.38 2.77 3.52
C VAL A 111 5.19 1.44 2.79
N TYR A 112 4.65 0.42 3.46
CA TYR A 112 4.37 -0.86 2.84
C TYR A 112 3.46 -0.72 1.62
N ASN A 113 2.34 0.01 1.73
CA ASN A 113 1.39 0.19 0.63
C ASN A 113 2.00 0.94 -0.57
N LEU A 114 2.83 1.95 -0.31
CA LEU A 114 3.53 2.67 -1.37
C LEU A 114 4.52 1.76 -2.09
N CYS A 115 5.36 1.03 -1.35
CA CYS A 115 6.37 0.14 -1.93
C CYS A 115 5.76 -1.08 -2.63
N ASP A 116 4.70 -1.68 -2.07
CA ASP A 116 3.98 -2.80 -2.67
C ASP A 116 3.34 -2.40 -4.01
N ASN A 117 2.74 -1.20 -4.08
CA ASN A 117 2.25 -0.64 -5.34
C ASN A 117 3.40 -0.38 -6.33
N ALA A 118 4.49 0.24 -5.89
CA ALA A 118 5.67 0.51 -6.72
C ALA A 118 6.30 -0.78 -7.28
N ILE A 119 6.27 -1.89 -6.54
CA ILE A 119 6.69 -3.21 -7.02
C ILE A 119 5.65 -3.79 -7.98
N LYS A 120 4.37 -3.77 -7.61
CA LYS A 120 3.27 -4.38 -8.39
C LYS A 120 3.13 -3.78 -9.78
N TYR A 121 3.28 -2.48 -9.90
CA TYR A 121 3.14 -1.75 -11.16
C TYR A 121 4.49 -1.46 -11.85
N ASN A 122 5.56 -2.07 -11.37
CA ASN A 122 6.87 -1.99 -12.03
C ASN A 122 7.00 -2.92 -13.22
N LYS A 123 8.01 -2.69 -14.03
CA LYS A 123 8.46 -3.60 -15.11
C LYS A 123 9.61 -4.49 -14.60
N ALA A 124 9.78 -5.65 -15.22
CA ALA A 124 10.92 -6.50 -14.93
C ALA A 124 12.24 -5.77 -15.21
N GLY A 125 13.20 -5.88 -14.29
CA GLY A 125 14.46 -5.14 -14.35
C GLY A 125 14.38 -3.68 -13.87
N GLY A 126 13.21 -3.23 -13.39
CA GLY A 126 13.03 -1.91 -12.82
C GLY A 126 13.52 -1.78 -11.37
N SER A 127 13.25 -0.63 -10.78
CA SER A 127 13.66 -0.32 -9.40
C SER A 127 12.56 0.40 -8.62
N VAL A 128 12.64 0.27 -7.30
CA VAL A 128 11.90 1.09 -6.33
C VAL A 128 12.92 1.71 -5.39
N THR A 129 12.87 3.02 -5.25
CA THR A 129 13.76 3.79 -4.37
C THR A 129 12.92 4.55 -3.34
N ILE A 130 13.21 4.33 -2.06
CA ILE A 130 12.75 5.21 -0.99
C ILE A 130 13.85 6.25 -0.76
N GLU A 131 13.49 7.52 -0.84
CA GLU A 131 14.37 8.64 -0.53
C GLU A 131 13.83 9.40 0.67
N LEU A 132 14.67 9.57 1.70
CA LEU A 132 14.36 10.33 2.90
C LEU A 132 15.18 11.61 2.89
N THR A 133 14.52 12.75 3.16
CA THR A 133 15.18 14.07 3.18
C THR A 133 14.79 14.83 4.43
N ALA A 134 15.78 15.35 5.16
CA ALA A 134 15.55 16.29 6.24
C ALA A 134 15.24 17.67 5.67
N LEU A 135 14.16 18.30 6.13
CA LEU A 135 13.74 19.64 5.71
C LEU A 135 13.73 20.58 6.92
N PRO A 136 13.88 21.92 6.71
CA PRO A 136 13.81 22.89 7.79
C PRO A 136 12.48 22.89 8.55
N ASP A 137 11.40 22.50 7.86
CA ASP A 137 10.01 22.48 8.35
C ASP A 137 9.48 21.05 8.58
N GLY A 138 10.36 20.03 8.53
CA GLY A 138 9.97 18.65 8.78
C GLY A 138 10.81 17.60 8.09
N ALA A 139 10.18 16.59 7.54
CA ALA A 139 10.83 15.51 6.82
C ALA A 139 10.04 15.11 5.57
N GLN A 140 10.75 14.67 4.55
CA GLN A 140 10.16 14.16 3.32
C GLN A 140 10.49 12.67 3.15
N LEU A 141 9.49 11.91 2.74
CA LEU A 141 9.62 10.52 2.28
C LEU A 141 9.10 10.46 0.85
N CYS A 142 9.94 10.07 -0.10
CA CYS A 142 9.57 9.87 -1.49
C CYS A 142 9.76 8.39 -1.85
N VAL A 143 8.70 7.76 -2.37
CA VAL A 143 8.79 6.43 -3.00
C VAL A 143 8.71 6.62 -4.50
N ARG A 144 9.79 6.29 -5.19
CA ARG A 144 9.93 6.39 -6.64
C ARG A 144 10.07 5.01 -7.27
N ASP A 145 9.34 4.76 -8.33
CA ASP A 145 9.47 3.56 -9.16
C ASP A 145 9.77 3.90 -10.62
N THR A 146 10.26 2.90 -11.35
CA THR A 146 10.50 2.96 -12.80
C THR A 146 9.46 2.18 -13.59
N GLY A 147 8.23 2.10 -13.07
CA GLY A 147 7.14 1.28 -13.58
C GLY A 147 6.41 1.86 -14.79
N ILE A 148 5.12 1.53 -14.86
CA ILE A 148 4.27 1.90 -15.99
C ILE A 148 3.83 3.37 -15.98
N GLY A 149 4.00 4.06 -14.84
CA GLY A 149 3.50 5.42 -14.64
C GLY A 149 1.97 5.50 -14.54
N ILE A 150 1.49 6.71 -14.24
CA ILE A 150 0.08 7.03 -14.04
C ILE A 150 -0.27 8.22 -14.94
N PRO A 151 -1.36 8.18 -15.72
CA PRO A 151 -1.84 9.34 -16.47
C PRO A 151 -2.21 10.50 -15.54
N GLN A 152 -1.91 11.73 -15.94
CA GLN A 152 -2.11 12.92 -15.08
C GLN A 152 -3.57 13.11 -14.67
N GLU A 153 -4.52 12.79 -15.52
CA GLU A 153 -5.96 12.84 -15.26
C GLU A 153 -6.42 11.90 -14.14
N GLU A 154 -5.57 10.93 -13.74
CA GLU A 154 -5.88 9.94 -12.72
C GLU A 154 -5.30 10.28 -11.32
N PHE A 155 -4.44 11.30 -11.20
CA PHE A 155 -3.71 11.60 -9.96
C PHE A 155 -4.61 11.83 -8.74
N GLU A 156 -5.77 12.46 -8.93
CA GLU A 156 -6.71 12.66 -7.82
C GLU A 156 -7.47 11.38 -7.49
N ARG A 157 -7.78 10.58 -8.51
CA ARG A 157 -8.63 9.41 -8.41
C ARG A 157 -7.94 8.18 -7.85
N ILE A 158 -6.61 8.05 -8.02
CA ILE A 158 -5.86 6.90 -7.50
C ILE A 158 -5.95 6.74 -5.98
N PHE A 159 -6.35 7.79 -5.25
CA PHE A 159 -6.58 7.78 -3.80
C PHE A 159 -8.05 7.49 -3.41
N GLU A 160 -8.95 7.33 -4.39
CA GLU A 160 -10.32 6.92 -4.13
C GLU A 160 -10.38 5.43 -3.74
N ARG A 161 -11.34 5.08 -2.90
CA ARG A 161 -11.53 3.68 -2.46
C ARG A 161 -11.94 2.80 -3.63
N PHE A 162 -11.29 1.64 -3.78
CA PHE A 162 -11.54 0.67 -4.85
C PHE A 162 -11.23 1.17 -6.26
N TYR A 163 -10.61 2.35 -6.37
CA TYR A 163 -10.25 2.88 -7.67
C TYR A 163 -9.03 2.15 -8.25
N ARG A 164 -9.05 1.97 -9.56
CA ARG A 164 -7.98 1.33 -10.33
C ARG A 164 -8.00 1.91 -11.74
N VAL A 165 -6.85 2.38 -12.21
CA VAL A 165 -6.68 2.99 -13.54
C VAL A 165 -7.07 2.00 -14.66
N ASP A 166 -6.66 0.74 -14.53
CA ASP A 166 -7.03 -0.32 -15.48
C ASP A 166 -7.57 -1.55 -14.75
N LYS A 167 -8.85 -1.85 -14.95
CA LYS A 167 -9.54 -3.00 -14.34
C LYS A 167 -9.14 -4.34 -14.93
N SER A 168 -8.61 -4.38 -16.16
CA SER A 168 -8.25 -5.61 -16.87
C SER A 168 -6.87 -6.13 -16.44
N HIS A 169 -5.83 -5.33 -16.51
CA HIS A 169 -4.49 -5.66 -16.07
C HIS A 169 -4.38 -5.84 -14.54
N SER A 170 -5.18 -5.10 -13.81
CA SER A 170 -5.12 -5.11 -12.36
C SER A 170 -5.75 -6.34 -11.71
N ARG A 171 -6.51 -7.19 -12.42
CA ARG A 171 -6.94 -8.51 -11.92
C ARG A 171 -5.79 -9.52 -11.87
N GLU A 172 -4.86 -9.44 -12.82
CA GLU A 172 -3.66 -10.29 -12.87
C GLU A 172 -2.62 -9.88 -11.83
N VAL A 173 -2.50 -8.58 -11.57
CA VAL A 173 -1.52 -8.02 -10.62
C VAL A 173 -1.94 -8.22 -9.15
N GLY A 174 -3.23 -8.47 -8.89
CA GLY A 174 -3.79 -8.68 -7.54
C GLY A 174 -3.69 -7.42 -6.68
N GLY A 175 -4.79 -6.92 -6.18
CA GLY A 175 -4.83 -5.76 -5.27
C GLY A 175 -6.26 -5.44 -4.91
N THR A 176 -6.46 -4.84 -3.75
CA THR A 176 -7.78 -4.50 -3.22
C THR A 176 -8.32 -3.17 -3.77
N GLY A 177 -7.44 -2.31 -4.30
CA GLY A 177 -7.77 -0.92 -4.65
C GLY A 177 -7.94 -0.02 -3.42
N LEU A 178 -7.49 -0.46 -2.26
CA LEU A 178 -7.57 0.30 -1.01
C LEU A 178 -6.21 0.84 -0.53
N GLY A 179 -5.09 0.30 -1.01
CA GLY A 179 -3.76 0.66 -0.51
C GLY A 179 -3.46 2.16 -0.55
N LEU A 180 -3.69 2.86 -1.68
CA LEU A 180 -3.46 4.30 -1.76
C LEU A 180 -4.50 5.11 -0.97
N SER A 181 -5.72 4.63 -0.81
CA SER A 181 -6.68 5.28 0.09
C SER A 181 -6.26 5.16 1.55
N ILE A 182 -5.67 4.04 1.98
CA ILE A 182 -5.05 3.88 3.30
C ILE A 182 -3.90 4.88 3.46
N VAL A 183 -3.02 5.01 2.47
CA VAL A 183 -1.92 6.02 2.46
C VAL A 183 -2.47 7.42 2.68
N LYS A 184 -3.54 7.81 1.97
CA LYS A 184 -4.17 9.13 2.11
C LYS A 184 -4.69 9.39 3.52
N HIS A 185 -5.40 8.42 4.12
CA HIS A 185 -5.94 8.56 5.48
C HIS A 185 -4.82 8.54 6.53
N ALA A 186 -3.79 7.70 6.35
CA ALA A 186 -2.61 7.67 7.21
C ALA A 186 -1.82 8.99 7.15
N ALA A 187 -1.63 9.58 5.96
CA ALA A 187 -1.01 10.89 5.81
C ALA A 187 -1.81 11.98 6.51
N ALA A 188 -3.14 11.99 6.34
CA ALA A 188 -4.02 12.95 7.02
C ALA A 188 -3.96 12.82 8.56
N TYR A 189 -3.84 11.58 9.08
CA TYR A 189 -3.64 11.35 10.51
C TYR A 189 -2.33 11.97 11.02
N HIS A 190 -1.26 11.90 10.22
CA HIS A 190 0.05 12.48 10.54
C HIS A 190 0.20 13.95 10.13
N GLN A 191 -0.87 14.59 9.60
CA GLN A 191 -0.83 15.96 9.06
C GLN A 191 0.17 16.10 7.89
N ALA A 192 0.52 14.99 7.25
CA ALA A 192 1.41 14.99 6.11
C ALA A 192 0.64 15.33 4.82
N THR A 193 1.32 16.04 3.92
CA THR A 193 0.81 16.30 2.57
C THR A 193 1.33 15.25 1.59
N ILE A 194 0.55 14.98 0.54
CA ILE A 194 0.91 14.01 -0.51
C ILE A 194 1.01 14.75 -1.83
N SER A 195 2.07 14.47 -2.59
CA SER A 195 2.19 14.87 -3.99
C SER A 195 2.54 13.67 -4.87
N VAL A 196 2.10 13.73 -6.13
CA VAL A 196 2.33 12.70 -7.15
C VAL A 196 3.00 13.36 -8.33
N ASP A 197 4.12 12.77 -8.77
CA ASP A 197 4.80 13.09 -10.00
C ASP A 197 4.97 11.79 -10.80
N SER A 198 4.40 11.74 -12.00
CA SER A 198 4.40 10.52 -12.79
C SER A 198 4.32 10.81 -14.28
N THR A 199 5.07 10.04 -15.03
CA THR A 199 5.03 10.04 -16.50
C THR A 199 4.70 8.63 -16.99
N LEU A 200 3.68 8.53 -17.83
CA LEU A 200 3.26 7.24 -18.39
C LEU A 200 4.43 6.57 -19.15
N GLY A 201 4.74 5.33 -18.79
CA GLY A 201 5.86 4.56 -19.36
C GLY A 201 7.22 4.79 -18.67
N GLU A 202 7.38 5.79 -17.81
CA GLU A 202 8.65 6.11 -17.14
C GLU A 202 8.67 5.70 -15.66
N GLY A 203 7.54 5.89 -14.95
CA GLY A 203 7.40 5.54 -13.55
C GLY A 203 6.63 6.57 -12.75
N THR A 204 6.61 6.39 -11.43
CA THR A 204 5.86 7.23 -10.49
C THR A 204 6.73 7.60 -9.29
N ALA A 205 6.59 8.81 -8.79
CA ALA A 205 7.09 9.25 -7.50
C ALA A 205 5.91 9.76 -6.65
N ILE A 206 5.69 9.14 -5.50
CA ILE A 206 4.74 9.62 -4.49
C ILE A 206 5.54 10.14 -3.32
N THR A 207 5.33 11.41 -3.00
CA THR A 207 6.07 12.13 -1.97
C THR A 207 5.15 12.51 -0.83
N LEU A 208 5.58 12.20 0.39
CA LEU A 208 4.95 12.56 1.66
C LEU A 208 5.82 13.60 2.35
N HIS A 209 5.25 14.73 2.71
CA HIS A 209 5.89 15.74 3.52
C HIS A 209 5.27 15.76 4.92
N PHE A 210 6.06 15.42 5.93
CA PHE A 210 5.70 15.42 7.34
C PHE A 210 6.14 16.74 7.96
N PRO A 211 5.22 17.53 8.57
CA PRO A 211 5.60 18.75 9.23
C PRO A 211 6.42 18.46 10.50
N SER A 212 7.32 19.37 10.86
CA SER A 212 7.92 19.36 12.20
C SER A 212 6.84 19.37 13.26
N PRO A 213 7.00 18.62 14.37
CA PRO A 213 6.10 18.78 15.50
C PRO A 213 6.06 20.25 15.91
N ALA A 214 4.87 20.85 15.96
CA ALA A 214 4.72 22.20 16.47
C ALA A 214 5.31 22.27 17.90
N ALA A 215 6.07 23.33 18.19
CA ALA A 215 6.74 23.52 19.47
C ALA A 215 5.79 23.58 20.68
N ASP A 216 4.46 23.61 20.44
CA ASP A 216 3.41 23.82 21.43
C ASP A 216 2.80 22.55 22.01
N GLY A 217 3.45 21.39 21.89
CA GLY A 217 2.91 20.06 22.33
C GLY A 217 3.55 19.42 23.56
N PHE A 218 4.56 20.01 24.17
CA PHE A 218 5.09 19.53 25.45
C PHE A 218 4.42 20.24 26.63
N ASN A 219 3.14 19.98 26.85
CA ASN A 219 2.54 20.30 28.15
C ASN A 219 2.92 19.15 29.10
N THR A 220 3.99 19.34 29.83
CA THR A 220 4.38 18.55 30.98
C THR A 220 3.41 18.88 32.13
N ASP A 221 2.24 18.29 32.15
CA ASP A 221 1.45 18.19 33.38
C ASP A 221 1.86 16.91 34.12
N LEU A 222 3.00 17.01 34.81
CA LEU A 222 3.42 16.18 35.93
C LEU A 222 3.63 17.09 37.12
N THR A 223 2.58 17.36 37.87
CA THR A 223 2.62 17.68 39.31
C THR A 223 1.46 16.98 39.98
#